data_73e47c6cabd399854b95e9b4ddd29ee6
#
_entry.id   73e47c6cabd399854b95e9b4ddd29ee6
#
_cell.length_a   1.000
_cell.length_b   1.000
_cell.length_c   1.000
_cell.angle_alpha   90.00
_cell.angle_beta   90.00
_cell.angle_gamma   90.00
#
_symmetry.space_group_name_H-M   'P 1'
#
loop_
_entity.id
_entity.type
_entity.pdbx_description
1 polymer ?
#
loop_
_entity_poly.entity_id
_entity_poly.type
_entity_poly.pdbx_seq_one_letter_code
_entity_poly.pdbx_strand_id
1 'polypeptide(L)'
;MARMRVELDGVGFNIDQLPAKDALRCALVAGKWRGMILSRAGAAETGLAASGAALAAFCEMLLSQEYVDACFLPLLSVCSYDDGQPVTATWQVRYTGDALGTLLKLHKAALQHSCGAFLAGLAGAMTDATQPPPTTAT
;
A
#
# COMPACT_ATOMS: atom_id res chain seq x y z
N MET A 1 -8.21 18.32 4.65
CA MET A 1 -7.75 16.93 4.41
C MET A 1 -7.94 16.12 5.69
N ALA A 2 -8.42 14.91 5.55
CA ALA A 2 -8.67 14.07 6.69
C ALA A 2 -7.34 13.48 7.21
N ARG A 3 -7.03 13.76 8.46
CA ARG A 3 -5.92 13.15 9.17
C ARG A 3 -6.41 11.93 9.92
N MET A 4 -5.71 10.83 9.79
CA MET A 4 -6.02 9.60 10.49
C MET A 4 -4.95 9.34 11.54
N ARG A 5 -5.39 9.01 12.76
CA ARG A 5 -4.47 8.57 13.81
C ARG A 5 -4.54 7.05 13.92
N VAL A 6 -3.38 6.41 13.94
CA VAL A 6 -3.27 4.96 14.15
C VAL A 6 -2.27 4.69 15.28
N GLU A 7 -2.47 3.58 15.97
CA GLU A 7 -1.51 3.09 16.95
C GLU A 7 -1.00 1.74 16.48
N LEU A 8 0.30 1.64 16.29
CA LEU A 8 0.97 0.44 15.79
C LEU A 8 2.10 0.06 16.76
N ASP A 9 2.04 -1.14 17.29
CA ASP A 9 3.05 -1.68 18.21
C ASP A 9 3.32 -0.74 19.40
N GLY A 10 2.27 -0.08 19.90
CA GLY A 10 2.33 0.84 21.03
C GLY A 10 2.80 2.25 20.71
N VAL A 11 3.00 2.57 19.43
CA VAL A 11 3.42 3.90 18.98
C VAL A 11 2.28 4.57 18.19
N GLY A 12 1.96 5.81 18.55
CA GLY A 12 0.94 6.60 17.87
C GLY A 12 1.50 7.35 16.67
N PHE A 13 0.79 7.26 15.55
CA PHE A 13 1.13 7.95 14.31
C PHE A 13 -0.06 8.75 13.79
N ASN A 14 0.23 9.88 13.17
CA ASN A 14 -0.73 10.67 12.41
C ASN A 14 -0.42 10.52 10.93
N ILE A 15 -1.42 10.21 10.13
CA ILE A 15 -1.28 9.97 8.70
C ILE A 15 -2.15 10.96 7.95
N ASP A 16 -1.54 11.80 7.14
CA ASP A 16 -2.23 12.70 6.23
C ASP A 16 -2.38 12.03 4.86
N GLN A 17 -3.25 12.56 4.03
CA GLN A 17 -3.41 12.08 2.67
C GLN A 17 -2.39 12.74 1.75
N LEU A 18 -1.90 11.98 0.76
CA LEU A 18 -1.08 12.54 -0.31
C LEU A 18 -1.90 13.53 -1.14
N PRO A 19 -1.25 14.57 -1.71
CA PRO A 19 -1.87 15.37 -2.76
C PRO A 19 -2.36 14.48 -3.90
N ALA A 20 -3.45 14.87 -4.55
CA ALA A 20 -4.12 14.02 -5.55
C ALA A 20 -3.19 13.52 -6.65
N LYS A 21 -2.27 14.35 -7.13
CA LYS A 21 -1.30 13.97 -8.17
C LYS A 21 -0.37 12.86 -7.69
N ASP A 22 0.16 12.99 -6.47
CA ASP A 22 1.07 12.02 -5.88
C ASP A 22 0.32 10.73 -5.52
N ALA A 23 -0.91 10.85 -5.03
CA ALA A 23 -1.77 9.71 -4.74
C ALA A 23 -2.09 8.90 -6.00
N LEU A 24 -2.36 9.57 -7.12
CA LEU A 24 -2.61 8.91 -8.40
C LEU A 24 -1.38 8.12 -8.87
N ARG A 25 -0.21 8.76 -8.84
CA ARG A 25 1.05 8.10 -9.22
C ARG A 25 1.32 6.89 -8.32
N CYS A 26 1.14 7.05 -7.02
CA CYS A 26 1.29 5.98 -6.04
C CYS A 26 0.32 4.82 -6.35
N ALA A 27 -0.95 5.12 -6.59
CA ALA A 27 -1.97 4.12 -6.87
C ALA A 27 -1.68 3.33 -8.15
N LEU A 28 -1.20 4.00 -9.20
CA LEU A 28 -0.84 3.34 -10.46
C LEU A 28 0.33 2.37 -10.28
N VAL A 29 1.37 2.80 -9.58
CA VAL A 29 2.54 1.94 -9.33
C VAL A 29 2.19 0.79 -8.38
N ALA A 30 1.46 1.06 -7.31
CA ALA A 30 1.01 0.03 -6.37
C ALA A 30 0.09 -0.99 -7.06
N GLY A 31 -0.81 -0.52 -7.93
CA GLY A 31 -1.70 -1.40 -8.70
C GLY A 31 -0.95 -2.31 -9.65
N LYS A 32 0.07 -1.78 -10.33
CA LYS A 32 0.96 -2.57 -11.20
C LYS A 32 1.63 -3.70 -10.43
N TRP A 33 2.22 -3.40 -9.28
CA TRP A 33 2.90 -4.40 -8.45
C TRP A 33 1.93 -5.40 -7.84
N ARG A 34 0.74 -4.96 -7.43
CA ARG A 34 -0.30 -5.87 -6.96
C ARG A 34 -0.67 -6.89 -8.04
N GLY A 35 -0.84 -6.43 -9.28
CA GLY A 35 -1.11 -7.31 -10.41
C GLY A 35 0.00 -8.34 -10.63
N MET A 36 1.26 -7.91 -10.55
CA MET A 36 2.41 -8.81 -10.66
C MET A 36 2.47 -9.84 -9.53
N ILE A 37 2.21 -9.43 -8.30
CA ILE A 37 2.20 -10.32 -7.14
C ILE A 37 1.12 -11.39 -7.30
N LEU A 38 -0.10 -10.98 -7.66
CA LEU A 38 -1.21 -11.91 -7.87
C LEU A 38 -0.97 -12.85 -9.04
N SER A 39 -0.38 -12.35 -10.13
CA SER A 39 -0.02 -13.17 -11.29
C SER A 39 0.99 -14.25 -10.94
N ARG A 40 2.04 -13.92 -10.23
CA ARG A 40 3.06 -14.88 -9.79
C ARG A 40 2.51 -15.90 -8.81
N ALA A 41 1.67 -15.47 -7.89
CA ALA A 41 0.99 -16.38 -6.96
C ALA A 41 0.06 -17.35 -7.70
N GLY A 42 -0.69 -16.85 -8.70
CA GLY A 42 -1.59 -17.66 -9.51
C GLY A 42 -0.88 -18.64 -10.44
N ALA A 43 0.37 -18.37 -10.82
CA ALA A 43 1.18 -19.28 -11.63
C ALA A 43 1.77 -20.44 -10.83
N ALA A 44 1.78 -20.36 -9.49
CA ALA A 44 2.30 -21.41 -8.63
C ALA A 44 1.25 -22.52 -8.43
N GLU A 45 1.74 -23.76 -8.34
CA GLU A 45 0.86 -24.95 -8.35
C GLU A 45 0.13 -25.19 -7.03
N THR A 46 0.70 -24.80 -5.90
CA THR A 46 0.17 -25.09 -4.56
C THR A 46 0.24 -23.89 -3.65
N GLY A 47 -0.52 -23.94 -2.53
CA GLY A 47 -0.63 -22.86 -1.57
C GLY A 47 0.71 -22.38 -1.00
N LEU A 48 1.63 -23.30 -0.65
CA LEU A 48 2.94 -22.94 -0.12
C LEU A 48 3.82 -22.27 -1.19
N ALA A 49 3.82 -22.82 -2.40
CA ALA A 49 4.55 -22.24 -3.53
C ALA A 49 3.96 -20.89 -3.92
N ALA A 50 2.64 -20.75 -3.90
CA ALA A 50 1.96 -19.48 -4.18
C ALA A 50 2.33 -18.41 -3.15
N SER A 51 2.39 -18.78 -1.86
CA SER A 51 2.79 -17.86 -0.79
C SER A 51 4.25 -17.42 -0.93
N GLY A 52 5.14 -18.35 -1.29
CA GLY A 52 6.55 -18.05 -1.53
C GLY A 52 6.75 -17.15 -2.73
N ALA A 53 6.02 -17.39 -3.83
CA ALA A 53 6.08 -16.56 -5.03
C ALA A 53 5.54 -15.15 -4.76
N ALA A 54 4.45 -15.04 -4.02
CA ALA A 54 3.87 -13.75 -3.64
C ALA A 54 4.84 -12.96 -2.73
N LEU A 55 5.46 -13.63 -1.77
CA LEU A 55 6.42 -13.00 -0.87
C LEU A 55 7.65 -12.50 -1.63
N ALA A 56 8.19 -13.30 -2.55
CA ALA A 56 9.33 -12.90 -3.37
C ALA A 56 9.00 -11.68 -4.24
N ALA A 57 7.83 -11.65 -4.86
CA ALA A 57 7.37 -10.52 -5.65
C ALA A 57 7.16 -9.26 -4.80
N PHE A 58 6.64 -9.44 -3.59
CA PHE A 58 6.48 -8.35 -2.62
C PHE A 58 7.84 -7.74 -2.22
N CYS A 59 8.83 -8.58 -1.96
CA CYS A 59 10.19 -8.12 -1.65
C CYS A 59 10.83 -7.38 -2.85
N GLU A 60 10.64 -7.88 -4.07
CA GLU A 60 11.10 -7.18 -5.28
C GLU A 60 10.47 -5.78 -5.38
N MET A 61 9.19 -5.69 -5.09
CA MET A 61 8.48 -4.39 -5.08
C MET A 61 9.13 -3.41 -4.10
N LEU A 62 9.39 -3.85 -2.87
CA LEU A 62 9.98 -2.99 -1.84
C LEU A 62 11.41 -2.55 -2.18
N LEU A 63 12.12 -3.34 -3.00
CA LEU A 63 13.46 -3.01 -3.48
C LEU A 63 13.47 -2.24 -4.79
N SER A 64 12.33 -2.12 -5.46
CA SER A 64 12.22 -1.39 -6.72
C SER A 64 12.32 0.12 -6.47
N GLN A 65 13.21 0.78 -7.21
CA GLN A 65 13.35 2.24 -7.13
C GLN A 65 12.07 2.94 -7.54
N GLU A 66 11.35 2.40 -8.53
CA GLU A 66 10.06 2.95 -8.96
C GLU A 66 9.05 2.97 -7.81
N TYR A 67 8.92 1.86 -7.09
CA TYR A 67 7.98 1.78 -5.97
C TYR A 67 8.43 2.66 -4.81
N VAL A 68 9.71 2.66 -4.49
CA VAL A 68 10.26 3.50 -3.42
C VAL A 68 9.98 4.97 -3.70
N ASP A 69 10.25 5.44 -4.91
CA ASP A 69 10.09 6.85 -5.28
C ASP A 69 8.62 7.27 -5.43
N ALA A 70 7.77 6.38 -5.92
CA ALA A 70 6.36 6.71 -6.18
C ALA A 70 5.44 6.44 -4.99
N CYS A 71 5.77 5.47 -4.16
CA CYS A 71 4.90 5.00 -3.08
C CYS A 71 5.55 5.08 -1.71
N PHE A 72 6.66 4.39 -1.51
CA PHE A 72 7.21 4.20 -0.17
C PHE A 72 7.59 5.52 0.48
N LEU A 73 8.44 6.30 -0.15
CA LEU A 73 8.89 7.59 0.37
C LEU A 73 7.78 8.63 0.46
N PRO A 74 6.95 8.84 -0.59
CA PRO A 74 5.85 9.79 -0.48
C PRO A 74 4.85 9.44 0.63
N LEU A 75 4.51 8.18 0.80
CA LEU A 75 3.59 7.75 1.85
C LEU A 75 4.18 7.95 3.25
N LEU A 76 5.47 7.70 3.44
CA LEU A 76 6.11 7.98 4.71
C LEU A 76 6.21 9.48 4.99
N SER A 77 6.31 10.30 3.96
CA SER A 77 6.41 11.76 4.12
C SER A 77 5.16 12.38 4.73
N VAL A 78 4.00 11.73 4.61
CA VAL A 78 2.74 12.19 5.21
C VAL A 78 2.48 11.58 6.59
N CYS A 79 3.40 10.78 7.10
CA CYS A 79 3.31 10.17 8.43
C CYS A 79 4.15 10.95 9.42
N SER A 80 3.62 11.14 10.61
CA SER A 80 4.32 11.79 11.71
C SER A 80 3.98 11.10 13.04
N TYR A 81 4.86 11.27 14.03
CA TYR A 81 4.58 10.85 15.39
C TYR A 81 3.59 11.82 16.05
N ASP A 82 3.03 11.43 17.20
CA ASP A 82 2.12 12.28 17.97
C ASP A 82 2.77 13.61 18.40
N ASP A 83 4.10 13.67 18.51
CA ASP A 83 4.84 14.89 18.81
C ASP A 83 5.08 15.81 17.60
N GLY A 84 4.59 15.44 16.43
CA GLY A 84 4.72 16.21 15.20
C GLY A 84 6.01 15.95 14.41
N GLN A 85 6.92 15.12 14.91
CA GLN A 85 8.15 14.79 14.18
C GLN A 85 7.85 13.86 13.01
N PRO A 86 8.36 14.16 11.79
CA PRO A 86 8.14 13.29 10.64
C PRO A 86 8.88 11.96 10.78
N VAL A 87 8.22 10.89 10.35
CA VAL A 87 8.81 9.53 10.38
C VAL A 87 10.04 9.44 9.47
N THR A 88 9.99 10.09 8.31
CA THR A 88 11.09 10.09 7.33
C THR A 88 12.37 10.72 7.83
N ALA A 89 12.31 11.61 8.83
CA ALA A 89 13.50 12.29 9.35
C ALA A 89 14.47 11.34 10.03
N THR A 90 13.99 10.22 10.53
CA THR A 90 14.80 9.29 11.32
C THR A 90 15.09 7.96 10.62
N TRP A 91 14.32 7.60 9.61
CA TRP A 91 14.39 6.29 8.95
C TRP A 91 14.23 5.09 9.90
N GLN A 92 13.90 5.36 11.13
CA GLN A 92 13.70 4.36 12.18
C GLN A 92 12.43 4.69 12.93
N VAL A 93 11.62 3.68 13.13
CA VAL A 93 10.44 3.82 13.98
C VAL A 93 10.89 3.77 15.43
N ARG A 94 10.55 4.81 16.17
CA ARG A 94 10.91 4.94 17.58
C ARG A 94 10.18 3.88 18.42
N TYR A 95 10.87 3.39 19.42
CA TYR A 95 10.29 2.64 20.56
C TYR A 95 9.68 1.29 20.19
N THR A 96 10.05 0.69 19.06
CA THR A 96 9.57 -0.64 18.73
C THR A 96 10.70 -1.65 18.76
N GLY A 97 10.38 -2.88 19.18
CA GLY A 97 11.31 -4.00 19.09
C GLY A 97 11.45 -4.53 17.66
N ASP A 98 10.48 -4.24 16.79
CA ASP A 98 10.46 -4.62 15.38
C ASP A 98 10.23 -3.38 14.52
N ALA A 99 11.29 -2.60 14.33
CA ALA A 99 11.21 -1.36 13.57
C ALA A 99 10.77 -1.57 12.12
N LEU A 100 11.27 -2.61 11.47
CA LEU A 100 10.91 -2.92 10.08
C LEU A 100 9.44 -3.34 9.96
N GLY A 101 8.97 -4.21 10.83
CA GLY A 101 7.57 -4.66 10.83
C GLY A 101 6.61 -3.50 11.07
N THR A 102 6.92 -2.63 12.02
CA THR A 102 6.11 -1.44 12.31
C THR A 102 6.10 -0.48 11.12
N LEU A 103 7.25 -0.29 10.48
CA LEU A 103 7.37 0.56 9.30
C LEU A 103 6.51 0.04 8.14
N LEU A 104 6.49 -1.27 7.91
CA LEU A 104 5.66 -1.89 6.88
C LEU A 104 4.16 -1.76 7.19
N LYS A 105 3.77 -1.90 8.45
CA LYS A 105 2.38 -1.68 8.88
C LYS A 105 1.96 -0.22 8.67
N LEU A 106 2.84 0.72 8.98
CA LEU A 106 2.60 2.14 8.77
C LEU A 106 2.46 2.46 7.29
N HIS A 107 3.34 1.90 6.45
CA HIS A 107 3.27 2.04 5.01
C HIS A 107 1.94 1.53 4.45
N LYS A 108 1.50 0.36 4.90
CA LYS A 108 0.21 -0.21 4.50
C LYS A 108 -0.96 0.70 4.90
N ALA A 109 -0.95 1.21 6.14
CA ALA A 109 -1.99 2.11 6.61
C ALA A 109 -2.02 3.42 5.81
N ALA A 110 -0.87 3.99 5.50
CA ALA A 110 -0.75 5.20 4.69
C ALA A 110 -1.23 4.97 3.26
N LEU A 111 -0.89 3.83 2.66
CA LEU A 111 -1.35 3.46 1.33
C LEU A 111 -2.87 3.34 1.28
N GLN A 112 -3.47 2.69 2.26
CA GLN A 112 -4.92 2.55 2.35
C GLN A 112 -5.61 3.91 2.57
N HIS A 113 -5.01 4.77 3.38
CA HIS A 113 -5.58 6.09 3.66
C HIS A 113 -5.56 7.01 2.44
N SER A 114 -4.48 7.01 1.66
CA SER A 114 -4.34 7.86 0.48
C SER A 114 -4.98 7.27 -0.78
N CYS A 115 -4.91 5.96 -0.97
CA CYS A 115 -5.25 5.29 -2.23
C CYS A 115 -6.31 4.20 -2.11
N GLY A 116 -6.72 3.83 -0.89
CA GLY A 116 -7.58 2.67 -0.67
C GLY A 116 -8.90 2.73 -1.42
N ALA A 117 -9.57 3.86 -1.39
CA ALA A 117 -10.85 4.04 -2.09
C ALA A 117 -10.68 3.96 -3.61
N PHE A 118 -9.61 4.55 -4.16
CA PHE A 118 -9.32 4.48 -5.59
C PHE A 118 -8.99 3.05 -6.03
N LEU A 119 -8.15 2.35 -5.29
CA LEU A 119 -7.78 0.97 -5.60
C LEU A 119 -8.98 0.02 -5.49
N ALA A 120 -9.84 0.21 -4.51
CA ALA A 120 -11.07 -0.55 -4.38
C ALA A 120 -12.03 -0.27 -5.53
N GLY A 121 -12.19 0.99 -5.92
CA GLY A 121 -13.01 1.40 -7.05
C GLY A 121 -12.49 0.84 -8.37
N LEU A 122 -11.17 0.86 -8.58
CA LEU A 122 -10.54 0.28 -9.77
C LEU A 122 -10.76 -1.23 -9.84
N ALA A 123 -10.59 -1.93 -8.73
CA ALA A 123 -10.84 -3.37 -8.66
C ALA A 123 -12.32 -3.70 -8.97
N GLY A 124 -13.25 -2.92 -8.45
CA GLY A 124 -14.68 -3.05 -8.75
C GLY A 124 -14.98 -2.82 -10.23
N ALA A 125 -14.40 -1.77 -10.82
CA ALA A 125 -14.58 -1.48 -12.25
C ALA A 125 -14.02 -2.60 -13.13
N MET A 126 -12.88 -3.18 -12.77
CA MET A 126 -12.31 -4.31 -13.49
C MET A 126 -13.19 -5.56 -13.38
N THR A 127 -13.77 -5.81 -12.22
CA THR A 127 -14.72 -6.91 -12.02
C THR A 127 -15.94 -6.72 -12.88
N ASP A 128 -16.52 -5.51 -12.93
CA ASP A 128 -17.68 -5.19 -13.77
C ASP A 128 -17.37 -5.36 -15.25
N ALA A 129 -16.18 -4.97 -15.68
CA ALA A 129 -15.73 -5.11 -17.06
C ALA A 129 -15.57 -6.58 -17.49
N THR A 130 -15.28 -7.49 -16.57
CA THR A 130 -15.12 -8.91 -16.84
C THR A 130 -16.41 -9.70 -16.67
N GLN A 131 -17.45 -9.13 -16.08
CA GLN A 131 -18.77 -9.76 -15.97
C GLN A 131 -19.56 -9.59 -17.28
N PRO A 132 -20.35 -10.59 -17.66
CA PRO A 132 -21.26 -10.42 -18.79
C PRO A 132 -22.22 -9.27 -18.50
N PRO A 133 -22.57 -8.46 -19.52
CA PRO A 133 -23.48 -7.34 -19.32
C PRO A 133 -24.78 -7.84 -18.71
N PRO A 134 -25.36 -7.11 -17.73
CA PRO A 134 -26.62 -7.50 -17.16
C PRO A 134 -27.66 -7.53 -18.26
N THR A 135 -28.39 -8.62 -18.36
CA THR A 135 -29.57 -8.70 -19.22
C THR A 135 -30.62 -7.75 -18.65
N THR A 136 -30.56 -6.50 -19.06
CA THR A 136 -31.66 -5.61 -18.79
C THR A 136 -32.82 -6.00 -19.68
N ALA A 137 -33.83 -6.55 -19.08
CA ALA A 137 -35.12 -6.69 -19.75
C ALA A 137 -35.70 -5.28 -19.93
N THR A 138 -35.50 -4.71 -21.05
CA THR A 138 -36.26 -3.55 -21.51
C THR A 138 -36.87 -3.87 -22.82
#